data_172fb4ace2818f9144afa43c56f5944b
#
_entry.id   172fb4ace2818f9144afa43c56f5944b
#
_cell.length_a   1.000
_cell.length_b   1.000
_cell.length_c   1.000
_cell.angle_alpha   90.00
_cell.angle_beta   90.00
_cell.angle_gamma   90.00
#
_symmetry.space_group_name_H-M   'P 1'
#
loop_
_entity.id
_entity.type
_entity.pdbx_description
1 polymer ?
#
loop_
_entity_poly.entity_id
_entity_poly.type
_entity_poly.pdbx_seq_one_letter_code
_entity_poly.pdbx_strand_id
1 'polypeptide(L)'
;MPKAVHVIGNGDCAQFYTKEPRKGLKLACNVPPFEISDMYATCIVDFKMMSVIDAGQANPPGEWVCGIRPKHYCETHPRFHMRIAPRIKEFYLEKPKYAKNYTDFNCGHFAAYYALQKLKCERLHLWGFDSIFDFNLRSYTDLVINSDRGNMNNNRLTTNWRPIWQEMFKDFKDVEFVLHHKHDAIKIKIPDNVRIEVETK
;
A
#
# COMPACT_ATOMS: atom_id res chain seq x y z
N MET A 1 -23.71 7.31 -2.71
CA MET A 1 -22.79 6.69 -1.74
C MET A 1 -21.40 7.25 -1.94
N PRO A 2 -20.65 7.58 -0.89
CA PRO A 2 -19.31 8.11 -1.03
C PRO A 2 -18.44 7.13 -1.83
N LYS A 3 -17.55 7.68 -2.67
CA LYS A 3 -16.61 6.88 -3.46
C LYS A 3 -15.57 6.24 -2.54
N ALA A 4 -15.76 4.96 -2.23
CA ALA A 4 -14.87 4.21 -1.35
C ALA A 4 -13.75 3.51 -2.12
N VAL A 5 -12.56 3.51 -1.53
CA VAL A 5 -11.41 2.73 -1.99
C VAL A 5 -10.87 1.91 -0.82
N HIS A 6 -10.58 0.63 -1.07
CA HIS A 6 -9.92 -0.26 -0.13
C HIS A 6 -8.47 -0.45 -0.57
N VAL A 7 -7.54 -0.16 0.30
CA VAL A 7 -6.11 -0.45 0.10
C VAL A 7 -5.75 -1.63 1.00
N ILE A 8 -5.31 -2.70 0.37
CA ILE A 8 -4.92 -3.95 1.03
C ILE A 8 -3.40 -4.01 1.10
N GLY A 9 -2.87 -3.79 2.29
CA GLY A 9 -1.46 -3.92 2.62
C GLY A 9 -1.03 -5.36 2.86
N ASN A 10 0.19 -5.54 3.35
CA ASN A 10 0.81 -6.86 3.53
C ASN A 10 1.03 -7.25 4.99
N GLY A 11 0.51 -6.49 5.95
CA GLY A 11 0.53 -6.84 7.36
C GLY A 11 -0.48 -7.94 7.72
N ASP A 12 -0.33 -8.55 8.88
CA ASP A 12 -1.17 -9.66 9.34
C ASP A 12 -2.67 -9.29 9.38
N CYS A 13 -3.00 -8.04 9.69
CA CYS A 13 -4.39 -7.59 9.76
C CYS A 13 -5.07 -7.43 8.39
N ALA A 14 -4.35 -7.59 7.27
CA ALA A 14 -4.96 -7.66 5.95
C ALA A 14 -5.97 -8.81 5.83
N GLN A 15 -5.79 -9.90 6.58
CA GLN A 15 -6.69 -11.05 6.60
C GLN A 15 -8.15 -10.72 6.95
N PHE A 16 -8.39 -9.62 7.64
CA PHE A 16 -9.76 -9.23 8.00
C PHE A 16 -10.59 -8.78 6.79
N TYR A 17 -9.93 -8.38 5.71
CA TYR A 17 -10.60 -7.99 4.47
C TYR A 17 -11.45 -9.11 3.86
N THR A 18 -11.05 -10.37 4.03
CA THR A 18 -11.69 -11.54 3.39
C THR A 18 -13.01 -11.97 4.00
N LYS A 19 -13.41 -11.43 5.16
CA LYS A 19 -14.61 -11.88 5.89
C LYS A 19 -15.91 -11.58 5.15
N GLU A 20 -15.97 -10.48 4.42
CA GLU A 20 -17.19 -10.06 3.70
C GLU A 20 -16.82 -9.35 2.39
N PRO A 21 -17.67 -9.44 1.35
CA PRO A 21 -17.53 -8.64 0.16
C PRO A 21 -17.62 -7.14 0.48
N ARG A 22 -16.68 -6.36 -0.01
CA ARG A 22 -16.64 -4.91 0.22
C ARG A 22 -16.95 -4.16 -1.07
N LYS A 23 -17.87 -3.18 -0.99
CA LYS A 23 -18.15 -2.27 -2.11
C LYS A 23 -17.05 -1.22 -2.21
N GLY A 24 -16.67 -0.87 -3.43
CA GLY A 24 -15.65 0.13 -3.72
C GLY A 24 -14.51 -0.42 -4.57
N LEU A 25 -13.58 0.45 -4.97
CA LEU A 25 -12.39 0.06 -5.70
C LEU A 25 -11.38 -0.62 -4.75
N LYS A 26 -10.64 -1.60 -5.25
CA LYS A 26 -9.65 -2.35 -4.49
C LYS A 26 -8.27 -2.14 -5.09
N LEU A 27 -7.35 -1.69 -4.26
CA LEU A 27 -5.92 -1.59 -4.55
C LEU A 27 -5.15 -2.55 -3.65
N ALA A 28 -4.32 -3.39 -4.22
CA ALA A 28 -3.40 -4.20 -3.43
C ALA A 28 -1.98 -3.62 -3.46
N CYS A 29 -1.20 -3.91 -2.44
CA CYS A 29 0.22 -3.59 -2.39
C CYS A 29 1.04 -4.84 -2.70
N ASN A 30 1.88 -4.80 -3.74
CA ASN A 30 2.76 -5.89 -4.15
C ASN A 30 1.98 -7.19 -4.45
N VAL A 31 2.22 -8.26 -3.69
CA VAL A 31 1.48 -9.51 -3.80
C VAL A 31 0.60 -9.64 -2.56
N PRO A 32 -0.73 -9.60 -2.71
CA PRO A 32 -1.63 -9.81 -1.56
C PRO A 32 -1.55 -11.27 -1.08
N PRO A 33 -1.78 -11.52 0.23
CA PRO A 33 -1.69 -12.86 0.81
C PRO A 33 -2.90 -13.77 0.48
N PHE A 34 -3.86 -13.28 -0.27
CA PHE A 34 -5.08 -13.97 -0.68
C PHE A 34 -5.61 -13.38 -1.99
N GLU A 35 -6.49 -14.11 -2.65
CA GLU A 35 -7.17 -13.61 -3.84
C GLU A 35 -8.16 -12.49 -3.50
N ILE A 36 -8.14 -11.46 -4.33
CA ILE A 36 -9.06 -10.32 -4.24
C ILE A 36 -9.82 -10.26 -5.56
N SER A 37 -11.14 -10.43 -5.48
CA SER A 37 -12.02 -10.27 -6.64
C SER A 37 -12.17 -8.79 -7.03
N ASP A 38 -12.41 -8.54 -8.30
CA ASP A 38 -12.71 -7.20 -8.84
C ASP A 38 -11.66 -6.14 -8.48
N MET A 39 -10.38 -6.53 -8.55
CA MET A 39 -9.28 -5.60 -8.30
C MET A 39 -9.23 -4.49 -9.35
N TYR A 40 -9.08 -3.25 -8.84
CA TYR A 40 -8.81 -2.11 -9.72
C TYR A 40 -7.36 -2.13 -10.21
N ALA A 41 -6.41 -2.29 -9.31
CA ALA A 41 -4.98 -2.42 -9.63
C ALA A 41 -4.15 -2.93 -8.45
N THR A 42 -2.97 -3.42 -8.75
CA THR A 42 -1.90 -3.65 -7.77
C THR A 42 -0.87 -2.52 -7.85
N CYS A 43 -0.51 -1.96 -6.71
CA CYS A 43 0.52 -0.91 -6.60
C CYS A 43 1.90 -1.54 -6.36
N ILE A 44 2.91 -1.10 -7.10
CA ILE A 44 4.29 -1.60 -7.01
C ILE A 44 5.25 -0.40 -6.99
N VAL A 45 6.10 -0.32 -5.96
CA VAL A 45 7.07 0.77 -5.82
C VAL A 45 8.52 0.29 -5.66
N ASP A 46 8.73 -1.00 -5.41
CA ASP A 46 10.05 -1.53 -5.12
C ASP A 46 10.76 -2.07 -6.35
N PHE A 47 12.01 -1.65 -6.53
CA PHE A 47 12.90 -2.17 -7.57
C PHE A 47 13.10 -3.70 -7.40
N LYS A 48 13.28 -4.15 -6.15
CA LYS A 48 13.44 -5.58 -5.84
C LYS A 48 12.20 -6.39 -6.20
N MET A 49 11.00 -5.84 -6.04
CA MET A 49 9.77 -6.51 -6.47
C MET A 49 9.76 -6.72 -7.99
N MET A 50 10.17 -5.73 -8.78
CA MET A 50 10.30 -5.88 -10.23
C MET A 50 11.30 -6.97 -10.60
N SER A 51 12.41 -7.05 -9.89
CA SER A 51 13.42 -8.10 -10.07
C SER A 51 12.88 -9.51 -9.82
N VAL A 52 12.10 -9.74 -8.78
CA VAL A 52 11.49 -11.06 -8.52
C VAL A 52 10.36 -11.39 -9.50
N ILE A 53 9.65 -10.39 -10.01
CA ILE A 53 8.69 -10.58 -11.12
C ILE A 53 9.42 -10.98 -12.40
N ASP A 54 10.52 -10.32 -12.72
CA ASP A 54 11.33 -10.64 -13.91
C ASP A 54 11.91 -12.06 -13.85
N ALA A 55 12.32 -12.49 -12.66
CA ALA A 55 12.77 -13.85 -12.40
C ALA A 55 11.63 -14.90 -12.38
N GLY A 56 10.38 -14.50 -12.53
CA GLY A 56 9.22 -15.42 -12.51
C GLY A 56 8.84 -15.93 -11.10
N GLN A 57 9.35 -15.31 -10.05
CA GLN A 57 9.11 -15.71 -8.66
C GLN A 57 7.89 -15.06 -8.03
N ALA A 58 7.38 -13.99 -8.60
CA ALA A 58 6.17 -13.29 -8.17
C ALA A 58 5.33 -12.87 -9.38
N ASN A 59 4.02 -12.89 -9.18
CA ASN A 59 3.05 -12.43 -10.18
C ASN A 59 1.95 -11.63 -9.50
N PRO A 60 2.15 -10.34 -9.24
CA PRO A 60 1.11 -9.50 -8.67
C PRO A 60 -0.17 -9.54 -9.52
N PRO A 61 -1.36 -9.66 -8.91
CA PRO A 61 -2.60 -9.84 -9.66
C PRO A 61 -3.05 -8.57 -10.39
N GLY A 62 -3.81 -8.73 -11.45
CA GLY A 62 -4.45 -7.64 -12.19
C GLY A 62 -3.50 -6.75 -12.95
N GLU A 63 -3.94 -5.55 -13.27
CA GLU A 63 -3.10 -4.48 -13.83
C GLU A 63 -2.31 -3.77 -12.71
N TRP A 64 -1.20 -3.13 -13.10
CA TRP A 64 -0.27 -2.54 -12.14
C TRP A 64 -0.19 -1.02 -12.26
N VAL A 65 -0.25 -0.35 -11.12
CA VAL A 65 0.14 1.05 -10.97
C VAL A 65 1.53 1.08 -10.37
N CYS A 66 2.49 1.55 -11.14
CA CYS A 66 3.91 1.45 -10.83
C CYS A 66 4.51 2.82 -10.49
N GLY A 67 5.34 2.87 -9.45
CA GLY A 67 6.07 4.08 -9.07
C GLY A 67 7.35 4.29 -9.88
N ILE A 68 8.17 5.26 -9.44
CA ILE A 68 9.39 5.69 -10.15
C ILE A 68 10.45 4.58 -10.26
N ARG A 69 10.64 3.80 -9.20
CA ARG A 69 11.68 2.74 -9.22
C ARG A 69 11.30 1.57 -10.15
N PRO A 70 10.06 1.08 -10.17
CA PRO A 70 9.59 0.19 -11.23
C PRO A 70 9.76 0.76 -12.65
N LYS A 71 9.48 2.05 -12.85
CA LYS A 71 9.71 2.72 -14.13
C LYS A 71 11.17 2.63 -14.56
N HIS A 72 12.10 2.96 -13.66
CA HIS A 72 13.53 2.82 -13.91
C HIS A 72 13.95 1.39 -14.22
N TYR A 73 13.38 0.40 -13.53
CA TYR A 73 13.63 -0.99 -13.82
C TYR A 73 13.24 -1.33 -15.27
N CYS A 74 12.05 -0.92 -15.69
CA CYS A 74 11.58 -1.11 -17.06
C CYS A 74 12.50 -0.46 -18.11
N GLU A 75 12.98 0.76 -17.84
CA GLU A 75 13.88 1.49 -18.73
C GLU A 75 15.23 0.77 -18.91
N THR A 76 15.74 0.15 -17.84
CA THR A 76 17.01 -0.60 -17.88
C THR A 76 16.86 -2.07 -18.30
N HIS A 77 15.63 -2.59 -18.38
CA HIS A 77 15.31 -3.95 -18.76
C HIS A 77 14.23 -3.98 -19.86
N PRO A 78 14.53 -3.54 -21.08
CA PRO A 78 13.53 -3.35 -22.12
C PRO A 78 12.81 -4.63 -22.54
N ARG A 79 13.47 -5.77 -22.55
CA ARG A 79 12.81 -7.06 -22.83
C ARG A 79 11.78 -7.45 -21.80
N PHE A 80 12.08 -7.22 -20.53
CA PHE A 80 11.15 -7.40 -19.42
C PHE A 80 9.98 -6.43 -19.58
N HIS A 81 10.25 -5.15 -19.84
CA HIS A 81 9.21 -4.14 -20.04
C HIS A 81 8.24 -4.54 -21.17
N MET A 82 8.75 -4.99 -22.31
CA MET A 82 7.90 -5.46 -23.41
C MET A 82 6.99 -6.62 -22.99
N ARG A 83 7.52 -7.55 -22.17
CA ARG A 83 6.76 -8.71 -21.68
C ARG A 83 5.61 -8.33 -20.75
N ILE A 84 5.83 -7.34 -19.87
CA ILE A 84 4.87 -6.95 -18.83
C ILE A 84 4.06 -5.69 -19.18
N ALA A 85 4.35 -5.04 -20.29
CA ALA A 85 3.67 -3.81 -20.70
C ALA A 85 2.13 -3.91 -20.71
N PRO A 86 1.50 -5.02 -21.14
CA PRO A 86 0.05 -5.17 -21.06
C PRO A 86 -0.51 -5.19 -19.61
N ARG A 87 0.35 -5.43 -18.64
CA ARG A 87 -0.02 -5.44 -17.22
C ARG A 87 0.10 -4.06 -16.56
N ILE A 88 0.83 -3.14 -17.19
CA ILE A 88 1.03 -1.79 -16.62
C ILE A 88 -0.16 -0.91 -16.99
N LYS A 89 -0.93 -0.55 -15.98
CA LYS A 89 -2.03 0.41 -16.10
C LYS A 89 -1.51 1.83 -16.29
N GLU A 90 -0.58 2.23 -15.44
CA GLU A 90 0.14 3.51 -15.52
C GLU A 90 1.39 3.54 -14.66
N PHE A 91 2.31 4.45 -15.00
CA PHE A 91 3.38 4.89 -14.11
C PHE A 91 2.92 6.14 -13.38
N TYR A 92 2.68 6.03 -12.07
CA TYR A 92 2.28 7.15 -11.24
C TYR A 92 3.49 7.68 -10.48
N LEU A 93 3.93 8.90 -10.79
CA LEU A 93 5.20 9.45 -10.32
C LEU A 93 5.03 10.55 -9.27
N GLU A 94 3.80 10.81 -8.86
CA GLU A 94 3.49 11.84 -7.88
C GLU A 94 3.75 11.37 -6.46
N LYS A 95 4.24 12.26 -5.63
CA LYS A 95 4.34 12.08 -4.19
C LYS A 95 4.07 13.39 -3.46
N PRO A 96 3.58 13.36 -2.22
CA PRO A 96 3.36 14.57 -1.46
C PRO A 96 4.70 15.23 -1.06
N LYS A 97 4.67 16.54 -0.84
CA LYS A 97 5.87 17.32 -0.49
C LYS A 97 6.53 16.89 0.82
N TYR A 98 5.74 16.39 1.78
CA TYR A 98 6.24 15.89 3.06
C TYR A 98 6.95 14.53 2.96
N ALA A 99 6.78 13.79 1.87
CA ALA A 99 7.61 12.62 1.57
C ALA A 99 8.88 13.08 0.83
N LYS A 100 9.96 13.29 1.58
CA LYS A 100 11.21 13.85 1.03
C LYS A 100 11.79 13.01 -0.11
N ASN A 101 11.83 11.69 0.11
CA ASN A 101 12.39 10.73 -0.84
C ASN A 101 11.35 9.67 -1.22
N TYR A 102 11.47 9.11 -2.41
CA TYR A 102 10.66 7.95 -2.82
C TYR A 102 10.94 6.70 -1.97
N THR A 103 12.12 6.61 -1.36
CA THR A 103 12.49 5.50 -0.46
C THR A 103 11.77 5.56 0.89
N ASP A 104 11.36 6.73 1.32
CA ASP A 104 10.61 6.93 2.57
C ASP A 104 9.09 6.74 2.38
N PHE A 105 8.66 6.77 1.13
CA PHE A 105 7.28 6.63 0.69
C PHE A 105 7.04 5.18 0.26
N ASN A 106 6.61 4.34 1.19
CA ASN A 106 6.42 2.91 0.96
C ASN A 106 5.20 2.61 0.06
N CYS A 107 5.02 1.34 -0.29
CA CYS A 107 3.93 0.93 -1.18
C CYS A 107 2.54 1.28 -0.62
N GLY A 108 2.36 1.16 0.70
CA GLY A 108 1.11 1.55 1.35
C GLY A 108 0.80 3.03 1.25
N HIS A 109 1.79 3.89 1.50
CA HIS A 109 1.66 5.33 1.28
C HIS A 109 1.33 5.66 -0.17
N PHE A 110 2.03 5.02 -1.11
CA PHE A 110 1.84 5.20 -2.54
C PHE A 110 0.41 4.85 -2.97
N ALA A 111 -0.09 3.68 -2.56
CA ALA A 111 -1.43 3.23 -2.89
C ALA A 111 -2.50 4.14 -2.30
N ALA A 112 -2.34 4.56 -1.05
CA ALA A 112 -3.23 5.52 -0.40
C ALA A 112 -3.22 6.88 -1.11
N TYR A 113 -2.04 7.41 -1.41
CA TYR A 113 -1.90 8.69 -2.10
C TYR A 113 -2.50 8.65 -3.51
N TYR A 114 -2.32 7.54 -4.23
CA TYR A 114 -2.96 7.31 -5.52
C TYR A 114 -4.49 7.31 -5.40
N ALA A 115 -5.04 6.63 -4.39
CA ALA A 115 -6.48 6.63 -4.13
C ALA A 115 -7.03 8.03 -3.83
N LEU A 116 -6.30 8.81 -3.05
CA LEU A 116 -6.67 10.16 -2.66
C LEU A 116 -6.52 11.17 -3.79
N GLN A 117 -5.35 11.21 -4.40
CA GLN A 117 -4.98 12.24 -5.37
C GLN A 117 -5.49 11.95 -6.78
N LYS A 118 -5.37 10.70 -7.23
CA LYS A 118 -5.76 10.31 -8.60
C LYS A 118 -7.21 9.84 -8.69
N LEU A 119 -7.62 8.94 -7.80
CA LEU A 119 -8.96 8.39 -7.81
C LEU A 119 -10.00 9.28 -7.12
N LYS A 120 -9.55 10.27 -6.35
CA LYS A 120 -10.43 11.22 -5.64
C LYS A 120 -11.47 10.51 -4.77
N CYS A 121 -11.02 9.57 -3.94
CA CYS A 121 -11.93 8.87 -3.04
C CYS A 121 -12.42 9.80 -1.92
N GLU A 122 -13.62 9.53 -1.43
CA GLU A 122 -14.24 10.23 -0.31
C GLU A 122 -14.09 9.45 1.00
N ARG A 123 -13.86 8.13 0.87
CA ARG A 123 -13.60 7.22 1.97
C ARG A 123 -12.49 6.26 1.60
N LEU A 124 -11.46 6.16 2.45
CA LEU A 124 -10.31 5.29 2.26
C LEU A 124 -10.20 4.28 3.40
N HIS A 125 -10.35 3.01 3.06
CA HIS A 125 -10.18 1.89 3.99
C HIS A 125 -8.76 1.34 3.86
N LEU A 126 -8.06 1.20 5.00
CA LEU A 126 -6.70 0.67 5.09
C LEU A 126 -6.70 -0.66 5.85
N TRP A 127 -6.27 -1.74 5.19
CA TRP A 127 -6.24 -3.11 5.69
C TRP A 127 -4.81 -3.63 5.72
N GLY A 128 -4.35 -4.13 6.87
CA GLY A 128 -2.99 -4.66 7.00
C GLY A 128 -1.91 -3.59 7.07
N PHE A 129 -2.23 -2.44 7.65
CA PHE A 129 -1.29 -1.35 7.91
C PHE A 129 -0.78 -1.39 9.36
N ASP A 130 -0.31 -2.55 9.77
CA ASP A 130 0.07 -2.86 11.14
C ASP A 130 1.18 -1.93 11.66
N SER A 131 2.01 -1.38 10.77
CA SER A 131 3.07 -0.42 11.11
C SER A 131 2.57 0.89 11.76
N ILE A 132 1.30 1.24 11.57
CA ILE A 132 0.69 2.39 12.24
C ILE A 132 0.45 2.09 13.73
N PHE A 133 0.23 0.83 14.08
CA PHE A 133 -0.19 0.38 15.41
C PHE A 133 0.94 -0.30 16.20
N ASP A 134 1.69 -1.20 15.58
CA ASP A 134 2.59 -2.13 16.24
C ASP A 134 4.06 -1.89 15.85
N PHE A 135 4.98 -2.40 16.64
CA PHE A 135 6.42 -2.42 16.35
C PHE A 135 6.90 -3.79 15.85
N ASN A 136 6.26 -4.86 16.28
CA ASN A 136 6.59 -6.21 15.84
C ASN A 136 5.83 -6.50 14.54
N LEU A 137 6.51 -6.27 13.43
CA LEU A 137 5.90 -6.33 12.11
C LEU A 137 6.25 -7.62 11.39
N ARG A 138 5.23 -8.20 10.78
CA ARG A 138 5.38 -9.18 9.71
C ARG A 138 4.76 -8.64 8.44
N SER A 139 5.42 -8.88 7.31
CA SER A 139 4.92 -8.48 6.01
C SER A 139 4.98 -9.67 5.06
N TYR A 140 3.88 -9.93 4.40
CA TYR A 140 3.84 -10.95 3.35
C TYR A 140 4.82 -10.65 2.21
N THR A 141 5.06 -9.37 1.93
CA THR A 141 6.08 -8.95 0.95
C THR A 141 7.47 -9.47 1.31
N ASP A 142 7.83 -9.52 2.59
CA ASP A 142 9.15 -10.02 3.01
C ASP A 142 9.36 -11.50 2.69
N LEU A 143 8.31 -12.30 2.73
CA LEU A 143 8.36 -13.69 2.29
C LEU A 143 8.60 -13.80 0.77
N VAL A 144 7.92 -12.97 -0.01
CA VAL A 144 8.01 -12.98 -1.48
C VAL A 144 9.38 -12.53 -1.97
N ILE A 145 9.93 -11.47 -1.38
CA ILE A 145 11.22 -10.90 -1.81
C ILE A 145 12.42 -11.39 -0.99
N ASN A 146 12.19 -12.35 -0.12
CA ASN A 146 13.21 -12.92 0.77
C ASN A 146 14.04 -11.83 1.48
N SER A 147 13.38 -11.02 2.28
CA SER A 147 13.99 -9.90 3.01
C SER A 147 13.53 -9.91 4.47
N ASP A 148 14.33 -9.33 5.35
CA ASP A 148 14.03 -9.17 6.76
C ASP A 148 13.81 -7.68 7.09
N ARG A 149 12.84 -7.07 6.43
CA ARG A 149 12.53 -5.64 6.61
C ARG A 149 11.95 -5.34 7.98
N GLY A 150 11.26 -6.31 8.60
CA GLY A 150 10.62 -6.13 9.90
C GLY A 150 11.62 -5.68 10.97
N ASN A 151 12.78 -6.31 11.05
CA ASN A 151 13.82 -5.95 12.01
C ASN A 151 14.61 -4.69 11.64
N MET A 152 14.79 -4.44 10.34
CA MET A 152 15.54 -3.26 9.85
C MET A 152 14.72 -1.97 9.84
N ASN A 153 13.40 -2.05 9.91
CA ASN A 153 12.51 -0.91 9.67
C ASN A 153 11.97 -0.24 10.94
N ASN A 154 12.27 -0.74 12.13
CA ASN A 154 11.80 -0.14 13.39
C ASN A 154 12.13 1.36 13.47
N ASN A 155 13.31 1.75 13.03
CA ASN A 155 13.71 3.15 13.00
C ASN A 155 12.90 3.95 11.96
N ARG A 156 12.60 3.39 10.79
CA ARG A 156 11.80 4.04 9.75
C ARG A 156 10.34 4.21 10.15
N LEU A 157 9.80 3.36 11.02
CA LEU A 157 8.42 3.49 11.51
C LEU A 157 8.20 4.85 12.14
N THR A 158 9.08 5.24 13.05
CA THR A 158 8.95 6.47 13.84
C THR A 158 9.46 7.70 13.11
N THR A 159 10.51 7.56 12.29
CA THR A 159 11.17 8.70 11.63
C THR A 159 10.52 9.07 10.30
N ASN A 160 9.97 8.09 9.56
CA ASN A 160 9.49 8.32 8.21
C ASN A 160 8.03 7.89 8.02
N TRP A 161 7.68 6.64 8.31
CA TRP A 161 6.39 6.09 7.89
C TRP A 161 5.20 6.66 8.66
N ARG A 162 5.28 6.69 9.98
CA ARG A 162 4.19 7.24 10.81
C ARG A 162 4.01 8.74 10.62
N PRO A 163 5.07 9.57 10.55
CA PRO A 163 4.93 10.99 10.21
C PRO A 163 4.25 11.23 8.85
N ILE A 164 4.55 10.42 7.82
CA ILE A 164 3.90 10.54 6.51
C ILE A 164 2.39 10.26 6.61
N TRP A 165 1.97 9.24 7.37
CA TRP A 165 0.56 8.99 7.62
C TRP A 165 -0.11 10.16 8.31
N GLN A 166 0.51 10.73 9.36
CA GLN A 166 -0.04 11.88 10.07
C GLN A 166 -0.24 13.09 9.16
N GLU A 167 0.72 13.39 8.30
CA GLU A 167 0.59 14.49 7.34
C GLU A 167 -0.44 14.19 6.26
N MET A 168 -0.54 12.94 5.78
CA MET A 168 -1.53 12.54 4.79
C MET A 168 -2.96 12.70 5.33
N PHE A 169 -3.22 12.31 6.58
CA PHE A 169 -4.52 12.49 7.22
C PHE A 169 -4.93 13.97 7.32
N LYS A 170 -3.99 14.87 7.61
CA LYS A 170 -4.23 16.32 7.66
C LYS A 170 -4.42 16.94 6.29
N ASP A 171 -3.63 16.50 5.30
CA ASP A 171 -3.66 17.01 3.94
C ASP A 171 -5.01 16.72 3.26
N PHE A 172 -5.59 15.56 3.55
CA PHE A 172 -6.89 15.10 3.05
C PHE A 172 -7.99 15.12 4.13
N LYS A 173 -8.13 16.25 4.83
CA LYS A 173 -9.06 16.42 5.96
C LYS A 173 -10.53 16.14 5.63
N ASP A 174 -10.93 16.28 4.34
CA ASP A 174 -12.30 16.06 3.88
C ASP A 174 -12.57 14.60 3.47
N VAL A 175 -11.56 13.72 3.55
CA VAL A 175 -11.68 12.29 3.29
C VAL A 175 -11.80 11.53 4.61
N GLU A 176 -12.74 10.62 4.70
CA GLU A 176 -12.85 9.69 5.83
C GLU A 176 -11.83 8.56 5.67
N PHE A 177 -10.91 8.43 6.63
CA PHE A 177 -9.99 7.29 6.73
C PHE A 177 -10.52 6.27 7.73
N VAL A 178 -10.55 5.00 7.33
CA VAL A 178 -10.97 3.89 8.17
C VAL A 178 -9.81 2.90 8.28
N LEU A 179 -9.24 2.82 9.48
CA LEU A 179 -8.12 1.92 9.76
C LEU A 179 -8.68 0.62 10.36
N HIS A 180 -8.52 -0.49 9.65
CA HIS A 180 -8.97 -1.81 10.09
C HIS A 180 -7.82 -2.54 10.80
N HIS A 181 -7.97 -2.84 12.08
CA HIS A 181 -6.93 -3.48 12.88
C HIS A 181 -7.53 -4.34 14.00
N LYS A 182 -6.71 -5.20 14.60
CA LYS A 182 -7.09 -6.09 15.72
C LYS A 182 -7.26 -5.38 17.06
N HIS A 183 -6.79 -4.14 17.20
CA HIS A 183 -6.92 -3.29 18.40
C HIS A 183 -6.89 -1.80 18.00
N ASP A 184 -7.24 -0.92 18.93
CA ASP A 184 -7.32 0.54 18.74
C ASP A 184 -6.14 1.31 19.34
N ALA A 185 -5.16 0.62 19.93
CA ALA A 185 -3.97 1.24 20.52
C ALA A 185 -3.03 1.79 19.45
N ILE A 186 -3.35 2.98 18.94
CA ILE A 186 -2.57 3.66 17.90
C ILE A 186 -1.38 4.44 18.47
N LYS A 187 -0.30 4.55 17.70
CA LYS A 187 0.96 5.17 18.10
C LYS A 187 1.17 6.57 17.50
N ILE A 188 0.17 7.12 16.83
CA ILE A 188 0.20 8.45 16.22
C ILE A 188 -1.04 9.25 16.63
N LYS A 189 -0.95 10.56 16.52
CA LYS A 189 -2.14 11.41 16.64
C LYS A 189 -2.99 11.29 15.38
N ILE A 190 -4.27 11.04 15.56
CA ILE A 190 -5.24 10.98 14.47
C ILE A 190 -6.21 12.16 14.58
N PRO A 191 -6.52 12.84 13.48
CA PRO A 191 -7.55 13.87 13.42
C PRO A 191 -8.95 13.23 13.33
N ASP A 192 -10.00 14.06 13.41
CA ASP A 192 -11.41 13.63 13.46
C ASP A 192 -11.88 12.87 12.20
N ASN A 193 -11.18 13.05 11.08
CA ASN A 193 -11.49 12.34 9.83
C ASN A 193 -10.89 10.92 9.78
N VAL A 194 -10.25 10.47 10.85
CA VAL A 194 -9.67 9.11 10.95
C VAL A 194 -10.37 8.34 12.07
N ARG A 195 -10.92 7.19 11.74
CA ARG A 195 -11.49 6.26 12.71
C ARG A 195 -10.84 4.88 12.62
N ILE A 196 -10.86 4.16 13.73
CA ILE A 196 -10.35 2.80 13.82
C ILE A 196 -11.54 1.86 13.94
N GLU A 197 -11.59 0.85 13.09
CA GLU A 197 -12.48 -0.29 13.22
C GLU A 197 -11.70 -1.47 13.78
N VAL A 198 -12.07 -1.88 14.99
CA VAL A 198 -11.46 -3.05 15.64
C VAL A 198 -12.12 -4.31 15.08
N GLU A 199 -11.33 -5.08 14.36
CA GLU A 199 -11.75 -6.32 13.75
C GLU A 199 -11.55 -7.50 14.73
N THR A 200 -12.58 -8.31 14.92
CA THR A 200 -12.51 -9.53 15.72
C THR A 200 -12.47 -10.77 14.83
N LYS A 201 -11.84 -11.83 15.30
CA LYS A 201 -11.80 -13.13 14.61
C LYS A 201 -13.16 -13.79 14.55
#